data_5c165f39b942647f6de8f86333d47f66
#
_entry.id   5c165f39b942647f6de8f86333d47f66
#
_cell.length_a   1.000
_cell.length_b   1.000
_cell.length_c   1.000
_cell.angle_alpha   90.00
_cell.angle_beta   90.00
_cell.angle_gamma   90.00
#
_symmetry.space_group_name_H-M   'P 1'
#
loop_
_entity.id
_entity.type
_entity.pdbx_description
1 polymer ?
#
loop_
_entity_poly.entity_id
_entity_poly.type
_entity_poly.pdbx_seq_one_letter_code
_entity_poly.pdbx_strand_id
1 'polypeptide(L)' 'MTRPVKRSLTLNGHRTSVTLEDPFWRAFRAIAVAENRPLNALAAEIDAGRTLETGLATAIRLFVLQRLQEDLAKARRG' A
#
# COMPACT_ATOMS: atom_id res chain seq x y z
N MET A 1 15.06 0.36 -15.24
CA MET A 1 13.62 0.00 -15.14
C MET A 1 13.36 -0.81 -13.89
N THR A 2 12.33 -0.48 -13.13
CA THR A 2 12.03 -1.12 -11.86
C THR A 2 11.17 -2.35 -12.07
N ARG A 3 11.63 -3.49 -11.54
CA ARG A 3 10.87 -4.73 -11.62
C ARG A 3 10.06 -4.93 -10.34
N PRO A 4 8.88 -5.57 -10.43
CA PRO A 4 8.16 -5.97 -9.22
C PRO A 4 9.00 -6.96 -8.41
N VAL A 5 9.01 -6.78 -7.10
CA VAL A 5 9.74 -7.63 -6.16
C VAL A 5 8.75 -8.24 -5.18
N LYS A 6 8.93 -9.52 -4.87
CA LYS A 6 8.09 -10.23 -3.92
C LYS A 6 8.37 -9.72 -2.51
N ARG A 7 7.33 -9.27 -1.82
CA ARG A 7 7.40 -8.74 -0.45
C ARG A 7 6.52 -9.58 0.46
N SER A 8 7.04 -9.93 1.62
CA SER A 8 6.27 -10.70 2.60
C SER A 8 5.45 -9.78 3.49
N LEU A 9 4.21 -10.18 3.74
CA LEU A 9 3.30 -9.48 4.64
C LEU A 9 2.63 -10.52 5.54
N THR A 10 2.20 -10.09 6.73
CA THR A 10 1.40 -10.91 7.62
C THR A 10 0.08 -10.20 7.86
N LEU A 11 -1.01 -10.79 7.38
CA LEU A 11 -2.35 -10.21 7.45
C LEU A 11 -3.20 -11.07 8.39
N ASN A 12 -3.56 -10.49 9.54
CA ASN A 12 -4.40 -11.19 10.52
C ASN A 12 -3.85 -12.56 10.89
N GLY A 13 -2.53 -12.63 11.09
CA GLY A 13 -1.85 -13.86 11.48
C GLY A 13 -1.50 -14.80 10.33
N HIS A 14 -1.88 -14.47 9.09
CA HIS A 14 -1.59 -15.29 7.92
C HIS A 14 -0.48 -14.65 7.09
N ARG A 15 0.53 -15.45 6.76
CA ARG A 15 1.59 -14.98 5.88
C ARG A 15 1.11 -14.97 4.45
N THR A 16 1.41 -13.89 3.75
CA THR A 16 1.13 -13.76 2.33
C THR A 16 2.28 -13.01 1.68
N SER A 17 2.27 -12.94 0.37
CA SER A 17 3.25 -12.14 -0.34
C SER A 17 2.54 -11.26 -1.37
N VAL A 18 3.17 -10.15 -1.67
CA VAL A 18 2.69 -9.23 -2.68
C VAL A 18 3.88 -8.82 -3.52
N THR A 19 3.67 -8.73 -4.83
CA THR A 19 4.73 -8.36 -5.76
C THR A 19 4.53 -6.89 -6.13
N LEU A 20 5.45 -6.04 -5.68
CA LEU A 20 5.38 -4.60 -5.88
C LEU A 20 6.73 -4.05 -6.34
N GLU A 21 6.67 -3.10 -7.22
CA GLU A 21 7.83 -2.31 -7.61
C GLU A 21 8.35 -1.53 -6.40
N ASP A 22 9.66 -1.36 -6.33
CA ASP A 22 10.28 -0.71 -5.18
C ASP A 22 9.73 0.69 -4.89
N PRO A 23 9.47 1.56 -5.87
CA PRO A 23 8.87 2.87 -5.57
C PRO A 23 7.51 2.77 -4.88
N PHE A 24 6.66 1.83 -5.29
CA PHE A 24 5.38 1.62 -4.63
C PHE A 24 5.55 1.08 -3.22
N TRP A 25 6.48 0.14 -3.03
CA TRP A 25 6.75 -0.43 -1.71
C TRP A 25 7.25 0.65 -0.74
N ARG A 26 8.18 1.48 -1.18
CA ARG A 26 8.72 2.56 -0.35
C ARG A 26 7.64 3.60 -0.01
N ALA A 27 6.81 3.96 -0.99
CA ALA A 27 5.71 4.89 -0.75
C ALA A 27 4.69 4.31 0.24
N PHE A 28 4.38 3.03 0.10
CA PHE A 28 3.47 2.35 1.01
C PHE A 28 4.00 2.35 2.44
N ARG A 29 5.27 2.03 2.62
CA ARG A 29 5.91 2.06 3.93
C ARG A 29 5.93 3.48 4.51
N ALA A 30 6.22 4.47 3.69
CA ALA A 30 6.24 5.87 4.13
C ALA A 30 4.85 6.32 4.61
N ILE A 31 3.80 5.90 3.92
CA ILE A 31 2.43 6.22 4.34
C ILE A 31 2.12 5.58 5.70
N ALA A 32 2.52 4.33 5.91
CA ALA A 32 2.31 3.66 7.20
C ALA A 32 3.01 4.41 8.33
N VAL A 33 4.26 4.85 8.10
CA VAL A 33 5.01 5.64 9.06
C VAL A 33 4.29 6.96 9.34
N ALA A 34 3.85 7.66 8.28
CA ALA A 34 3.18 8.95 8.43
C ALA A 34 1.87 8.82 9.23
N GLU A 35 1.18 7.69 9.11
CA GLU A 35 -0.04 7.42 9.85
C GLU A 35 0.22 6.79 11.22
N ASN A 36 1.48 6.54 11.54
CA ASN A 36 1.87 5.89 12.78
C ASN A 36 1.18 4.53 12.96
N ARG A 37 1.15 3.74 11.88
CA ARG A 37 0.49 2.44 11.84
C ARG A 37 1.47 1.35 11.44
N PRO A 38 1.37 0.14 12.02
CA PRO A 38 2.14 -1.00 11.53
C PRO A 38 1.80 -1.30 10.07
N LEU A 39 2.82 -1.63 9.28
CA LEU A 39 2.62 -1.89 7.85
C LEU A 39 1.64 -3.02 7.61
N ASN A 40 1.74 -4.10 8.39
CA ASN A 40 0.83 -5.24 8.24
C ASN A 40 -0.62 -4.87 8.55
N ALA A 41 -0.84 -3.97 9.52
CA ALA A 41 -2.20 -3.52 9.85
C ALA A 41 -2.80 -2.71 8.69
N LEU A 42 -2.01 -1.83 8.08
CA LEU A 42 -2.46 -1.06 6.93
C LEU A 42 -2.76 -1.99 5.75
N ALA A 43 -1.88 -2.96 5.50
CA ALA A 43 -2.09 -3.93 4.43
C ALA A 43 -3.35 -4.77 4.66
N ALA A 44 -3.60 -5.18 5.90
CA ALA A 44 -4.80 -5.96 6.23
C ALA A 44 -6.08 -5.15 5.98
N GLU A 45 -6.07 -3.87 6.30
CA GLU A 45 -7.21 -3.00 6.03
C GLU A 45 -7.47 -2.86 4.53
N ILE A 46 -6.42 -2.68 3.74
CA ILE A 46 -6.54 -2.61 2.29
C ILE A 46 -7.09 -3.93 1.73
N ASP A 47 -6.57 -5.05 2.23
CA ASP A 47 -7.02 -6.37 1.79
C ASP A 47 -8.50 -6.58 2.09
N ALA A 48 -8.95 -6.17 3.28
CA ALA A 48 -10.35 -6.33 3.67
C ALA A 48 -11.30 -5.48 2.82
N GLY A 49 -10.83 -4.35 2.29
CA GLY A 49 -11.66 -3.46 1.49
C GLY A 49 -11.61 -3.72 -0.01
N ARG A 50 -10.75 -4.62 -0.47
CA ARG A 50 -10.66 -4.89 -1.91
C ARG A 50 -11.76 -5.81 -2.38
N THR A 51 -12.11 -5.72 -3.66
CA THR A 51 -13.05 -6.66 -4.27
C THR A 51 -12.33 -7.96 -4.61
N LEU A 52 -13.10 -9.02 -4.83
CA LEU A 52 -12.54 -10.32 -5.22
C LEU A 52 -11.80 -10.27 -6.56
N GLU A 53 -12.17 -9.31 -7.41
CA GLU A 53 -11.56 -9.18 -8.73
C GLU A 53 -10.24 -8.41 -8.70
N THR A 54 -9.95 -7.74 -7.60
CA THR A 54 -8.76 -6.90 -7.48
C THR A 54 -7.74 -7.58 -6.59
N GLY A 55 -6.57 -7.91 -7.14
CA GLY A 55 -5.49 -8.49 -6.35
C GLY A 55 -4.94 -7.48 -5.34
N LEU A 56 -4.28 -8.01 -4.30
CA LEU A 56 -3.74 -7.17 -3.23
C LEU A 56 -2.68 -6.19 -3.75
N ALA A 57 -1.81 -6.61 -4.66
CA ALA A 57 -0.79 -5.71 -5.22
C ALA A 57 -1.43 -4.51 -5.91
N THR A 58 -2.46 -4.76 -6.72
CA THR A 58 -3.19 -3.68 -7.39
C THR A 58 -3.88 -2.78 -6.38
N ALA A 59 -4.50 -3.36 -5.36
CA ALA A 59 -5.18 -2.58 -4.33
C ALA A 59 -4.20 -1.66 -3.59
N ILE A 60 -2.99 -2.15 -3.31
CA ILE A 60 -1.95 -1.34 -2.66
C ILE A 60 -1.50 -0.21 -3.58
N ARG A 61 -1.27 -0.50 -4.89
CA ARG A 61 -0.87 0.54 -5.84
C ARG A 61 -1.93 1.65 -5.92
N LEU A 62 -3.19 1.27 -5.99
CA LEU A 62 -4.28 2.25 -6.06
C LEU A 62 -4.39 3.06 -4.77
N PHE A 63 -4.19 2.42 -3.63
CA PHE A 63 -4.17 3.11 -2.34
C PHE A 63 -3.05 4.15 -2.28
N VAL A 64 -1.84 3.76 -2.70
CA VAL A 64 -0.69 4.67 -2.71
C VAL A 64 -0.96 5.86 -3.62
N LEU A 65 -1.45 5.60 -4.83
CA LEU A 65 -1.74 6.68 -5.78
C LEU A 65 -2.78 7.64 -5.22
N GLN A 66 -3.87 7.12 -4.68
CA GLN A 66 -4.95 7.94 -4.13
C GLN A 66 -4.43 8.80 -2.97
N ARG A 67 -3.63 8.23 -2.07
CA ARG A 67 -3.08 8.97 -0.94
C ARG A 67 -2.15 10.10 -1.40
N LEU A 68 -1.30 9.83 -2.39
CA LEU A 68 -0.40 10.85 -2.91
C LEU A 68 -1.18 11.97 -3.62
N GLN A 69 -2.25 11.63 -4.32
CA GLN A 69 -3.12 12.61 -4.95
C GLN A 69 -3.81 13.49 -3.92
N GLU A 70 -4.26 12.91 -2.82
CA GLU A 70 -4.88 13.66 -1.73
C GLU A 70 -3.87 14.61 -1.08
N ASP A 71 -2.66 14.12 -0.84
CA ASP A 71 -1.60 14.94 -0.24
C ASP A 71 -1.23 16.10 -1.16
N LEU A 72 -1.17 15.86 -2.46
CA LEU A 72 -0.89 16.90 -3.45
C LEU A 72 -2.00 17.96 -3.45
N ALA A 73 -3.24 17.53 -3.39
CA ALA A 73 -4.38 18.44 -3.36
C ALA A 73 -4.33 19.33 -2.11
N LYS A 74 -3.98 18.77 -0.95
CA LYS A 74 -3.82 19.54 0.28
C LYS A 74 -2.69 20.56 0.18
N ALA A 75 -1.57 20.16 -0.41
CA ALA A 75 -0.43 21.08 -0.59
C ALA A 75 -0.80 22.25 -1.49
N ARG A 76 -1.64 22.03 -2.50
CA ARG A 76 -2.08 23.09 -3.41
C ARG A 76 -3.05 24.08 -2.78
N ARG A 77 -3.76 23.65 -1.75
CA ARG A 77 -4.71 24.52 -1.03
C ARG A 77 -4.02 25.43 -0.04
N GLY A 78 -2.86 25.00 0.39
CA GLY A 78 -2.13 25.62 1.46
C GLY A 78 -1.49 26.88 1.14
#